data_4ba6122bee6a254b7898c59bddf92c48
#
_entry.id   4ba6122bee6a254b7898c59bddf92c48
#
_cell.length_a   1.000
_cell.length_b   1.000
_cell.length_c   1.000
_cell.angle_alpha   90.00
_cell.angle_beta   90.00
_cell.angle_gamma   90.00
#
_symmetry.space_group_name_H-M   'P 1'
#
loop_
_entity.id
_entity.type
_entity.pdbx_description
1 polymer ?
#
loop_
_entity_poly.entity_id
_entity_poly.type
_entity_poly.pdbx_seq_one_letter_code
_entity_poly.pdbx_strand_id
1 'polypeptide(L)'
;MLAQILFSQGEGDAPQSTGRPAGGASELAESRDVFMPLPAATAYAMVKRGLPSRSLLPLAECLGLSKDAVAAYVGLDRATAHRKITRGDTLPIHAAESMLRLLELCRLAEDTFTNPETAAAWLRTAHPMLGADAPFDWAKSAYGTAHVKEILTAIKYGNSV
;
A
#
# COMPACT_ATOMS: atom_id res chain seq x y z
N MET A 1 -0.07 4.06 -9.73
CA MET A 1 -1.09 4.93 -9.14
C MET A 1 -0.88 5.18 -7.64
N LEU A 2 -0.65 4.16 -6.81
CA LEU A 2 -0.43 4.32 -5.35
C LEU A 2 0.86 5.07 -4.97
N ALA A 3 1.92 5.01 -5.78
CA ALA A 3 3.17 5.74 -5.52
C ALA A 3 2.97 7.28 -5.53
N GLN A 4 2.06 7.80 -6.33
CA GLN A 4 1.75 9.23 -6.39
C GLN A 4 1.08 9.76 -5.12
N ILE A 5 0.38 8.90 -4.38
CA ILE A 5 -0.34 9.29 -3.16
C ILE A 5 0.63 9.62 -2.02
N LEU A 6 1.78 8.97 -1.98
CA LEU A 6 2.78 9.14 -0.92
C LEU A 6 3.81 10.23 -1.23
N PHE A 7 4.01 10.59 -2.52
CA PHE A 7 5.06 11.52 -2.95
C PHE A 7 4.55 12.91 -3.35
N SER A 8 3.25 13.14 -3.41
CA SER A 8 2.66 14.43 -3.84
C SER A 8 2.77 15.59 -2.83
N GLN A 9 3.51 15.43 -1.74
CA GLN A 9 3.64 16.47 -0.69
C GLN A 9 5.11 16.79 -0.41
N GLY A 10 5.86 17.20 -1.42
CA GLY A 10 7.28 17.51 -1.20
C GLY A 10 7.99 18.22 -2.35
N GLU A 11 7.30 19.06 -3.12
CA GLU A 11 8.00 19.99 -4.03
C GLU A 11 8.09 21.39 -3.40
N GLY A 12 9.19 21.61 -2.76
CA GLY A 12 9.70 22.91 -2.38
C GLY A 12 11.17 22.95 -2.73
N ASP A 13 11.46 23.65 -3.83
CA ASP A 13 12.73 24.29 -4.19
C ASP A 13 13.97 23.43 -4.43
N ALA A 14 14.36 23.30 -5.71
CA ALA A 14 15.73 22.96 -6.12
C ALA A 14 16.14 23.77 -7.37
N PRO A 15 17.38 24.28 -7.42
CA PRO A 15 17.84 25.17 -8.47
C PRO A 15 18.15 24.43 -9.78
N GLN A 16 17.84 25.11 -10.88
CA GLN A 16 18.12 24.68 -12.26
C GLN A 16 19.63 24.65 -12.52
N SER A 17 20.13 23.59 -13.10
CA SER A 17 21.38 23.62 -13.85
C SER A 17 21.24 22.88 -15.17
N THR A 18 21.48 23.60 -16.20
CA THR A 18 21.53 23.29 -17.61
C THR A 18 22.62 22.27 -17.97
N GLY A 19 22.30 21.32 -18.87
CA GLY A 19 23.31 20.48 -19.50
C GLY A 19 22.74 19.31 -20.27
N ARG A 20 22.42 19.53 -21.57
CA ARG A 20 22.25 18.45 -22.54
C ARG A 20 23.62 18.08 -23.11
N PRO A 21 23.89 16.79 -23.45
CA PRO A 21 23.86 16.43 -24.86
C PRO A 21 23.19 15.11 -25.20
N ALA A 22 22.92 15.02 -26.48
CA ALA A 22 22.21 13.99 -27.20
C ALA A 22 22.99 12.67 -27.36
N GLY A 23 22.24 11.59 -27.57
CA GLY A 23 22.73 10.43 -28.28
C GLY A 23 22.34 9.09 -27.66
N GLY A 24 21.56 8.27 -28.38
CA GLY A 24 21.47 6.85 -28.14
C GLY A 24 20.03 6.34 -28.08
N ALA A 25 19.55 5.94 -29.23
CA ALA A 25 18.32 5.17 -29.38
C ALA A 25 18.44 3.82 -28.68
N SER A 26 17.30 3.31 -28.23
CA SER A 26 17.06 1.90 -27.92
C SER A 26 17.61 1.40 -26.59
N GLU A 27 16.84 1.61 -25.57
CA GLU A 27 16.58 0.55 -24.58
C GLU A 27 15.20 0.78 -24.00
N LEU A 28 14.22 0.18 -24.63
CA LEU A 28 12.94 -0.15 -24.04
C LEU A 28 13.20 -1.25 -22.98
N ALA A 29 13.94 -0.90 -21.93
CA ALA A 29 13.90 -1.64 -20.69
C ALA A 29 12.53 -1.29 -20.09
N GLU A 30 11.55 -2.15 -20.31
CA GLU A 30 10.41 -2.29 -19.43
C GLU A 30 10.99 -2.45 -18.02
N SER A 31 11.10 -1.34 -17.32
CA SER A 31 11.28 -1.35 -15.87
C SER A 31 10.01 -1.96 -15.30
N ARG A 32 10.00 -3.29 -15.22
CA ARG A 32 9.11 -3.97 -14.28
C ARG A 32 9.43 -3.32 -12.96
N ASP A 33 8.49 -2.55 -12.48
CA ASP A 33 8.54 -1.89 -11.17
C ASP A 33 8.57 -3.01 -10.13
N VAL A 34 9.76 -3.57 -9.89
CA VAL A 34 9.96 -4.66 -8.93
C VAL A 34 9.53 -4.13 -7.58
N PHE A 35 8.59 -4.82 -6.95
CA PHE A 35 8.14 -4.47 -5.61
C PHE A 35 9.36 -4.33 -4.69
N MET A 36 9.63 -3.10 -4.26
CA MET A 36 10.57 -2.83 -3.18
C MET A 36 9.77 -2.53 -1.92
N PRO A 37 9.98 -3.30 -0.84
CA PRO A 37 9.40 -2.99 0.46
C PRO A 37 9.77 -1.58 0.88
N LEU A 38 8.85 -0.88 1.52
CA LEU A 38 9.13 0.44 2.06
C LEU A 38 10.25 0.32 3.12
N PRO A 39 11.38 1.05 2.98
CA PRO A 39 12.44 0.99 3.98
C PRO A 39 11.90 1.36 5.36
N ALA A 40 12.28 0.61 6.39
CA ALA A 40 11.76 0.81 7.75
C ALA A 40 11.96 2.24 8.27
N ALA A 41 13.09 2.87 7.95
CA ALA A 41 13.37 4.27 8.30
C ALA A 41 12.38 5.24 7.64
N THR A 42 12.03 4.97 6.38
CA THR A 42 11.03 5.78 5.63
C THR A 42 9.64 5.59 6.22
N ALA A 43 9.23 4.35 6.47
CA ALA A 43 7.95 4.03 7.10
C ALA A 43 7.84 4.72 8.48
N TYR A 44 8.87 4.61 9.31
CA TYR A 44 8.93 5.27 10.61
C TYR A 44 8.80 6.80 10.50
N ALA A 45 9.53 7.42 9.58
CA ALA A 45 9.47 8.86 9.36
C ALA A 45 8.07 9.31 8.89
N MET A 46 7.41 8.52 8.05
CA MET A 46 6.04 8.79 7.59
C MET A 46 5.04 8.71 8.75
N VAL A 47 5.12 7.67 9.57
CA VAL A 47 4.26 7.51 10.76
C VAL A 47 4.49 8.66 11.74
N LYS A 48 5.74 9.01 12.02
CA LYS A 48 6.10 10.09 12.94
C LYS A 48 5.60 11.46 12.45
N ARG A 49 5.68 11.74 11.15
CA ARG A 49 5.18 12.98 10.55
C ARG A 49 3.66 13.05 10.53
N GLY A 50 2.98 11.89 10.56
CA GLY A 50 1.55 11.74 10.42
C GLY A 50 1.13 11.53 8.96
N LEU A 51 0.32 10.53 8.72
CA LEU A 51 -0.28 10.27 7.41
C LEU A 51 -1.62 11.01 7.29
N PRO A 52 -1.89 11.69 6.16
CA PRO A 52 -3.17 12.33 5.94
C PRO A 52 -4.31 11.32 5.96
N SER A 53 -5.39 11.60 6.68
CA SER A 53 -6.56 10.71 6.74
C SER A 53 -7.24 10.49 5.37
N ARG A 54 -7.09 11.45 4.46
CA ARG A 54 -7.58 11.34 3.07
C ARG A 54 -6.95 10.19 2.30
N SER A 55 -5.76 9.71 2.70
CA SER A 55 -5.09 8.57 2.09
C SER A 55 -5.86 7.26 2.24
N LEU A 56 -6.86 7.19 3.14
CA LEU A 56 -7.77 6.05 3.24
C LEU A 56 -8.64 5.87 1.99
N LEU A 57 -8.95 6.95 1.26
CA LEU A 57 -9.85 6.89 0.09
C LEU A 57 -9.23 6.12 -1.08
N PRO A 58 -8.04 6.49 -1.59
CA PRO A 58 -7.42 5.74 -2.69
C PRO A 58 -7.02 4.31 -2.28
N LEU A 59 -6.75 4.05 -1.00
CA LEU A 59 -6.51 2.68 -0.54
C LEU A 59 -7.81 1.84 -0.59
N ALA A 60 -8.96 2.44 -0.25
CA ALA A 60 -10.25 1.80 -0.38
C ALA A 60 -10.60 1.47 -1.85
N GLU A 61 -10.34 2.40 -2.77
CA GLU A 61 -10.51 2.20 -4.20
C GLU A 61 -9.62 1.07 -4.72
N CYS A 62 -8.34 1.06 -4.35
CA CYS A 62 -7.39 0.01 -4.74
C CYS A 62 -7.84 -1.39 -4.29
N LEU A 63 -8.39 -1.50 -3.10
CA LEU A 63 -8.88 -2.76 -2.55
C LEU A 63 -10.30 -3.13 -3.03
N GLY A 64 -11.00 -2.22 -3.72
CA GLY A 64 -12.41 -2.38 -4.04
C GLY A 64 -13.28 -2.54 -2.78
N LEU A 65 -12.92 -1.83 -1.71
CA LEU A 65 -13.61 -1.83 -0.42
C LEU A 65 -14.28 -0.47 -0.17
N SER A 66 -15.26 -0.46 0.73
CA SER A 66 -15.80 0.80 1.21
C SER A 66 -14.78 1.54 2.10
N LYS A 67 -14.83 2.88 2.11
CA LYS A 67 -14.03 3.69 3.03
C LYS A 67 -14.22 3.30 4.49
N ASP A 68 -15.45 2.87 4.85
CA ASP A 68 -15.79 2.47 6.21
C ASP A 68 -15.12 1.14 6.60
N ALA A 69 -14.99 0.20 5.65
CA ALA A 69 -14.26 -1.05 5.85
C ALA A 69 -12.76 -0.81 6.08
N VAL A 70 -12.15 0.09 5.30
CA VAL A 70 -10.74 0.45 5.49
C VAL A 70 -10.55 1.25 6.78
N ALA A 71 -11.48 2.15 7.13
CA ALA A 71 -11.45 2.86 8.41
C ALA A 71 -11.51 1.90 9.60
N ALA A 72 -12.41 0.93 9.56
CA ALA A 72 -12.52 -0.11 10.60
C ALA A 72 -11.24 -0.97 10.68
N TYR A 73 -10.64 -1.30 9.52
CA TYR A 73 -9.37 -2.03 9.48
C TYR A 73 -8.25 -1.30 10.24
N VAL A 74 -8.13 0.02 10.06
CA VAL A 74 -7.11 0.82 10.75
C VAL A 74 -7.53 1.21 12.18
N GLY A 75 -8.62 0.67 12.70
CA GLY A 75 -9.08 0.90 14.07
C GLY A 75 -9.80 2.24 14.29
N LEU A 76 -10.39 2.81 13.24
CA LEU A 76 -11.20 4.02 13.32
C LEU A 76 -12.69 3.70 13.14
N ASP A 77 -13.52 4.23 14.00
CA ASP A 77 -14.94 4.22 13.77
C ASP A 77 -15.34 5.16 12.62
N ARG A 78 -16.50 4.89 12.01
CA ARG A 78 -17.01 5.62 10.85
C ARG A 78 -17.09 7.13 11.06
N ALA A 79 -17.59 7.58 12.22
CA ALA A 79 -17.78 9.00 12.50
C ALA A 79 -16.42 9.71 12.65
N THR A 80 -15.48 9.09 13.35
CA THR A 80 -14.11 9.61 13.51
C THR A 80 -13.38 9.66 12.17
N ALA A 81 -13.47 8.61 11.35
CA ALA A 81 -12.85 8.58 10.02
C ALA A 81 -13.42 9.69 9.13
N HIS A 82 -14.75 9.82 9.07
CA HIS A 82 -15.42 10.87 8.30
C HIS A 82 -14.98 12.27 8.73
N ARG A 83 -14.99 12.54 10.04
CA ARG A 83 -14.58 13.84 10.59
C ARG A 83 -13.13 14.17 10.25
N LYS A 84 -12.21 13.20 10.41
CA LYS A 84 -10.80 13.40 10.09
C LYS A 84 -10.57 13.65 8.60
N ILE A 85 -11.23 12.90 7.72
CA ILE A 85 -11.14 13.09 6.27
C ILE A 85 -11.66 14.48 5.87
N THR A 86 -12.79 14.89 6.41
CA THR A 86 -13.41 16.20 6.10
C THR A 86 -12.52 17.36 6.57
N ARG A 87 -11.90 17.24 7.75
CA ARG A 87 -11.02 18.27 8.31
C ARG A 87 -9.60 18.24 7.71
N GLY A 88 -9.22 17.17 7.03
CA GLY A 88 -7.86 17.00 6.54
C GLY A 88 -6.85 16.67 7.65
N ASP A 89 -7.34 16.11 8.78
CA ASP A 89 -6.49 15.72 9.90
C ASP A 89 -5.56 14.56 9.53
N THR A 90 -4.53 14.35 10.36
CA THR A 90 -3.67 13.17 10.27
C THR A 90 -4.29 11.96 10.99
N LEU A 91 -3.88 10.77 10.56
CA LEU A 91 -4.22 9.52 11.24
C LEU A 91 -3.47 9.41 12.57
N PRO A 92 -4.07 8.77 13.59
CA PRO A 92 -3.34 8.35 14.79
C PRO A 92 -2.22 7.37 14.41
N ILE A 93 -1.17 7.29 15.22
CA ILE A 93 0.02 6.46 14.95
C ILE A 93 -0.37 5.01 14.60
N HIS A 94 -1.22 4.37 15.40
CA HIS A 94 -1.65 2.98 15.17
C HIS A 94 -2.40 2.81 13.83
N ALA A 95 -3.22 3.79 13.45
CA ALA A 95 -3.94 3.77 12.19
C ALA A 95 -3.00 4.00 11.00
N ALA A 96 -2.02 4.90 11.15
CA ALA A 96 -0.99 5.13 10.16
C ALA A 96 -0.12 3.89 9.91
N GLU A 97 0.32 3.19 10.97
CA GLU A 97 1.06 1.93 10.87
C GLU A 97 0.24 0.82 10.20
N SER A 98 -1.02 0.67 10.58
CA SER A 98 -1.92 -0.31 9.96
C SER A 98 -2.17 -0.01 8.49
N MET A 99 -2.32 1.26 8.14
CA MET A 99 -2.46 1.70 6.76
C MET A 99 -1.21 1.40 5.93
N LEU A 100 -0.01 1.67 6.45
CA LEU A 100 1.24 1.37 5.73
C LEU A 100 1.41 -0.12 5.50
N ARG A 101 1.13 -0.96 6.49
CA ARG A 101 1.16 -2.42 6.34
C ARG A 101 0.21 -2.90 5.24
N LEU A 102 -1.01 -2.36 5.22
CA LEU A 102 -1.99 -2.72 4.20
C LEU A 102 -1.57 -2.25 2.81
N LEU A 103 -1.00 -1.05 2.70
CA LEU A 103 -0.48 -0.52 1.45
C LEU A 103 0.66 -1.38 0.89
N GLU A 104 1.61 -1.80 1.75
CA GLU A 104 2.68 -2.71 1.34
C GLU A 104 2.14 -4.06 0.85
N LEU A 105 1.11 -4.57 1.52
CA LEU A 105 0.47 -5.83 1.14
C LEU A 105 -0.23 -5.71 -0.21
N CYS A 106 -0.94 -4.61 -0.46
CA CYS A 106 -1.58 -4.33 -1.75
C CYS A 106 -0.55 -4.29 -2.87
N ARG A 107 0.57 -3.58 -2.68
CA ARG A 107 1.63 -3.48 -3.67
C ARG A 107 2.28 -4.83 -3.96
N LEU A 108 2.52 -5.64 -2.93
CA LEU A 108 3.07 -6.99 -3.12
C LEU A 108 2.08 -7.89 -3.88
N ALA A 109 0.78 -7.79 -3.60
CA ALA A 109 -0.24 -8.51 -4.33
C ALA A 109 -0.32 -8.07 -5.81
N GLU A 110 -0.29 -6.76 -6.08
CA GLU A 110 -0.25 -6.23 -7.45
C GLU A 110 0.98 -6.72 -8.21
N ASP A 111 2.15 -6.73 -7.57
CA ASP A 111 3.39 -7.24 -8.14
C ASP A 111 3.36 -8.76 -8.38
N THR A 112 2.62 -9.50 -7.55
CA THR A 112 2.47 -10.96 -7.68
C THR A 112 1.52 -11.33 -8.81
N PHE A 113 0.39 -10.66 -8.93
CA PHE A 113 -0.67 -11.02 -9.88
C PHE A 113 -0.64 -10.22 -11.19
N THR A 114 0.18 -9.18 -11.27
CA THR A 114 0.33 -8.28 -12.43
C THR A 114 -0.97 -7.54 -12.85
N ASN A 115 -2.09 -7.87 -12.22
CA ASN A 115 -3.41 -7.29 -12.48
C ASN A 115 -4.00 -6.79 -11.15
N PRO A 116 -4.28 -5.48 -11.01
CA PRO A 116 -4.79 -4.90 -9.76
C PRO A 116 -6.13 -5.48 -9.30
N GLU A 117 -7.04 -5.78 -10.23
CA GLU A 117 -8.35 -6.35 -9.90
C GLU A 117 -8.20 -7.77 -9.33
N THR A 118 -7.32 -8.58 -9.93
CA THR A 118 -7.00 -9.93 -9.44
C THR A 118 -6.34 -9.86 -8.06
N ALA A 119 -5.41 -8.95 -7.85
CA ALA A 119 -4.75 -8.72 -6.57
C ALA A 119 -5.77 -8.32 -5.48
N ALA A 120 -6.63 -7.35 -5.77
CA ALA A 120 -7.68 -6.91 -4.87
C ALA A 120 -8.71 -8.04 -4.57
N ALA A 121 -9.09 -8.82 -5.58
CA ALA A 121 -9.99 -9.96 -5.41
C ALA A 121 -9.34 -11.02 -4.51
N TRP A 122 -8.07 -11.38 -4.74
CA TRP A 122 -7.34 -12.35 -3.93
C TRP A 122 -7.26 -11.91 -2.47
N LEU A 123 -6.96 -10.66 -2.19
CA LEU A 123 -6.88 -10.14 -0.82
C LEU A 123 -8.21 -10.24 -0.05
N ARG A 124 -9.34 -10.26 -0.75
CA ARG A 124 -10.69 -10.32 -0.17
C ARG A 124 -11.32 -11.71 -0.18
N THR A 125 -10.71 -12.66 -0.87
CA THR A 125 -11.26 -14.00 -1.00
C THR A 125 -10.66 -14.93 0.05
N ALA A 126 -11.50 -15.76 0.66
CA ALA A 126 -11.07 -16.79 1.61
C ALA A 126 -10.01 -17.71 0.98
N HIS A 127 -8.94 -17.99 1.72
CA HIS A 127 -7.84 -18.80 1.24
C HIS A 127 -7.63 -20.05 2.12
N PRO A 128 -7.48 -21.25 1.53
CA PRO A 128 -7.34 -22.50 2.31
C PRO A 128 -6.19 -22.47 3.32
N MET A 129 -5.05 -21.86 2.95
CA MET A 129 -3.88 -21.73 3.84
C MET A 129 -4.08 -20.77 5.00
N LEU A 130 -5.18 -20.02 5.00
CA LEU A 130 -5.53 -19.06 6.05
C LEU A 130 -6.76 -19.52 6.86
N GLY A 131 -7.01 -20.84 6.91
CA GLY A 131 -8.14 -21.39 7.65
C GLY A 131 -9.50 -20.98 7.07
N ALA A 132 -9.56 -20.71 5.76
CA ALA A 132 -10.72 -20.18 5.05
C ALA A 132 -11.07 -18.71 5.40
N ASP A 133 -10.16 -17.97 6.02
CA ASP A 133 -10.26 -16.51 6.17
C ASP A 133 -9.67 -15.80 4.95
N ALA A 134 -10.06 -14.53 4.77
CA ALA A 134 -9.46 -13.69 3.73
C ALA A 134 -8.09 -13.13 4.18
N PRO A 135 -7.11 -13.01 3.26
CA PRO A 135 -5.83 -12.37 3.54
C PRO A 135 -5.97 -10.98 4.19
N PHE A 136 -6.96 -10.21 3.80
CA PHE A 136 -7.29 -8.91 4.38
C PHE A 136 -7.61 -9.00 5.89
N ASP A 137 -8.30 -10.05 6.31
CA ASP A 137 -8.64 -10.25 7.72
C ASP A 137 -7.42 -10.65 8.56
N TRP A 138 -6.56 -11.50 8.02
CA TRP A 138 -5.28 -11.86 8.65
C TRP A 138 -4.35 -10.66 8.78
N ALA A 139 -4.33 -9.78 7.79
CA ALA A 139 -3.48 -8.60 7.76
C ALA A 139 -3.85 -7.53 8.82
N LYS A 140 -4.93 -7.69 9.58
CA LYS A 140 -5.26 -6.84 10.73
C LYS A 140 -4.19 -6.90 11.83
N SER A 141 -3.43 -7.98 11.91
CA SER A 141 -2.28 -8.11 12.80
C SER A 141 -0.95 -8.08 12.05
N ALA A 142 0.12 -7.67 12.72
CA ALA A 142 1.46 -7.69 12.14
C ALA A 142 1.91 -9.12 11.78
N TYR A 143 1.60 -10.10 12.62
CA TYR A 143 1.91 -11.52 12.38
C TYR A 143 1.14 -12.06 11.18
N GLY A 144 -0.15 -11.77 11.09
CA GLY A 144 -0.96 -12.16 9.94
C GLY A 144 -0.49 -11.49 8.64
N THR A 145 -0.10 -10.22 8.70
CA THR A 145 0.49 -9.53 7.54
C THR A 145 1.77 -10.23 7.07
N ALA A 146 2.65 -10.62 8.00
CA ALA A 146 3.88 -11.35 7.65
C ALA A 146 3.56 -12.68 6.95
N HIS A 147 2.62 -13.45 7.49
CA HIS A 147 2.21 -14.73 6.92
C HIS A 147 1.57 -14.58 5.53
N VAL A 148 0.72 -13.58 5.32
CA VAL A 148 0.15 -13.29 3.99
C VAL A 148 1.23 -12.89 2.98
N LYS A 149 2.25 -12.14 3.41
CA LYS A 149 3.41 -11.80 2.56
C LYS A 149 4.20 -13.04 2.16
N GLU A 150 4.38 -14.01 3.05
CA GLU A 150 5.02 -15.30 2.76
C GLU A 150 4.25 -16.06 1.68
N ILE A 151 2.92 -16.15 1.80
CA ILE A 151 2.06 -16.80 0.81
C ILE A 151 2.18 -16.11 -0.56
N LEU A 152 2.07 -14.78 -0.62
CA LEU A 152 2.21 -14.02 -1.86
C LEU A 152 3.59 -14.25 -2.51
N THR A 153 4.64 -14.26 -1.70
CA THR A 153 6.01 -14.51 -2.17
C THR A 153 6.13 -15.93 -2.74
N ALA A 154 5.56 -16.93 -2.08
CA ALA A 154 5.54 -18.30 -2.56
C ALA A 154 4.78 -18.42 -3.89
N ILE A 155 3.63 -17.78 -4.04
CA ILE A 155 2.85 -17.74 -5.29
C ILE A 155 3.70 -17.10 -6.40
N LYS A 156 4.32 -15.95 -6.13
CA LYS A 156 5.11 -15.21 -7.11
C LYS A 156 6.29 -16.01 -7.67
N TYR A 157 6.96 -16.76 -6.83
CA TYR A 157 8.15 -17.54 -7.23
C TYR A 157 7.86 -19.01 -7.52
N GLY A 158 6.58 -19.43 -7.54
CA GLY A 158 6.19 -20.80 -7.86
C GLY A 158 6.63 -21.82 -6.82
N ASN A 159 6.96 -21.40 -5.61
CA ASN A 159 7.29 -22.31 -4.53
C ASN A 159 6.01 -22.95 -4.00
N SER A 160 5.95 -24.28 -3.96
CA SER A 160 4.88 -24.97 -3.26
C SER A 160 4.96 -24.62 -1.76
N VAL A 161 3.91 -24.07 -1.23
CA VAL A 161 3.75 -23.77 0.20
C VAL A 161 2.97 -24.90 0.84
#